data_67df944d83dcc1c76cfc8536c400846f
#
_entry.id   67df944d83dcc1c76cfc8536c400846f
#
_cell.length_a   1.000
_cell.length_b   1.000
_cell.length_c   1.000
_cell.angle_alpha   90.00
_cell.angle_beta   90.00
_cell.angle_gamma   90.00
#
_symmetry.space_group_name_H-M   'P 1'
#
loop_
_entity.id
_entity.type
_entity.pdbx_description
1 polymer ?
#
loop_
_entity_poly.entity_id
_entity_poly.type
_entity_poly.pdbx_seq_one_letter_code
_entity_poly.pdbx_strand_id
1 'polypeptide(L)'
;MNLPITQSWQDVRAALKAIWGYDDFRPPQKEIVNCLISQKDSLIIMPTGGGKSICFQLPALLQTGLTLIVSPLVALMENQVEELRQLSRKAALLHSELTPSQRQATLQALERQQLRLLYLSPETLLSPAVWQKLCNPQLQINGLILDEAHCLVQWGDSFRPAYRRLGAVREALLKSKPPGTKISIAAFTATADPLAQKIISTVLKLDKPEIFRINPYRENLNPTVKIAWTPKGRKQQLLKFIQKRPNQVGLIYVRTRRDSENLTEWLTENGFHTASYHAGLSPTERRNIEASWLGGKILFVVCTCAFGMGINKSDVRWVVHFHAPYLLSEYVQEIGRAGRDGKPADVLTLVSEPTGFLDAEDKQRQKFFAEQMKLQQQKAQQLAKQLPTQGEINTVIKEFPNSAVALSLLHSNGQLKWLDPFHYSISSKSGNPPVTQLQAAKQMSEYLTTKKCRWQFLLNAFGFETTTNWRCRHCDNCGN
;
A
#
# COMPACT_ATOMS: atom_id res chain seq x y z
N MET A 1 -34.48 15.18 12.29
CA MET A 1 -34.46 13.70 12.10
C MET A 1 -34.23 13.45 10.61
N ASN A 2 -32.99 13.19 10.19
CA ASN A 2 -32.72 12.71 8.84
C ASN A 2 -32.75 11.19 8.87
N LEU A 3 -33.84 10.63 8.37
CA LEU A 3 -33.94 9.21 8.08
C LEU A 3 -32.77 8.82 7.16
N PRO A 4 -32.13 7.66 7.35
CA PRO A 4 -31.18 7.15 6.36
C PRO A 4 -31.98 7.01 5.06
N ILE A 5 -31.54 7.72 4.03
CA ILE A 5 -32.06 7.54 2.68
C ILE A 5 -31.73 6.09 2.34
N THR A 6 -32.73 5.24 2.37
CA THR A 6 -32.67 3.89 1.78
C THR A 6 -32.57 4.11 0.28
N GLN A 7 -31.36 4.37 -0.19
CA GLN A 7 -31.10 4.48 -1.62
C GLN A 7 -31.39 3.12 -2.24
N SER A 8 -32.28 3.13 -3.20
CA SER A 8 -32.51 1.91 -3.98
C SER A 8 -31.21 1.54 -4.68
N TRP A 9 -30.99 0.27 -4.92
CA TRP A 9 -29.81 -0.16 -5.67
C TRP A 9 -29.74 0.47 -7.08
N GLN A 10 -30.90 0.84 -7.63
CA GLN A 10 -30.99 1.60 -8.88
C GLN A 10 -30.37 3.00 -8.77
N ASP A 11 -30.57 3.70 -7.65
CA ASP A 11 -29.97 5.02 -7.41
C ASP A 11 -28.45 4.94 -7.28
N VAL A 12 -27.94 3.90 -6.62
CA VAL A 12 -26.48 3.66 -6.48
C VAL A 12 -25.84 3.41 -7.83
N ARG A 13 -26.50 2.62 -8.70
CA ARG A 13 -26.04 2.35 -10.05
C ARG A 13 -26.13 3.58 -10.97
N ALA A 14 -27.21 4.33 -10.85
CA ALA A 14 -27.36 5.60 -11.58
C ALA A 14 -26.27 6.60 -11.20
N ALA A 15 -25.90 6.70 -9.93
CA ALA A 15 -24.79 7.53 -9.46
C ALA A 15 -23.44 7.06 -9.98
N LEU A 16 -23.18 5.75 -10.03
CA LEU A 16 -21.96 5.19 -10.64
C LEU A 16 -21.83 5.64 -12.11
N LYS A 17 -22.92 5.52 -12.86
CA LYS A 17 -22.95 5.93 -14.27
C LYS A 17 -22.78 7.44 -14.43
N ALA A 18 -23.46 8.24 -13.61
CA ALA A 18 -23.38 9.70 -13.66
C ALA A 18 -22.00 10.25 -13.26
N ILE A 19 -21.28 9.56 -12.37
CA ILE A 19 -19.98 10.05 -11.85
C ILE A 19 -18.81 9.54 -12.70
N TRP A 20 -18.77 8.26 -13.05
CA TRP A 20 -17.64 7.62 -13.73
C TRP A 20 -17.95 7.07 -15.12
N GLY A 21 -19.23 7.14 -15.57
CA GLY A 21 -19.63 6.61 -16.88
C GLY A 21 -19.75 5.10 -16.97
N TYR A 22 -19.65 4.38 -15.85
CA TYR A 22 -19.77 2.91 -15.84
C TYR A 22 -21.23 2.47 -15.71
N ASP A 23 -21.66 1.54 -16.56
CA ASP A 23 -23.02 1.04 -16.57
C ASP A 23 -23.31 0.08 -15.41
N ASP A 24 -22.29 -0.64 -14.95
CA ASP A 24 -22.44 -1.60 -13.83
C ASP A 24 -21.13 -1.81 -13.06
N PHE A 25 -21.24 -2.44 -11.91
CA PHE A 25 -20.14 -2.82 -11.04
C PHE A 25 -19.45 -4.09 -11.55
N ARG A 26 -18.13 -4.15 -11.37
CA ARG A 26 -17.39 -5.40 -11.52
C ARG A 26 -17.52 -6.23 -10.24
N PRO A 27 -17.69 -7.57 -10.32
CA PRO A 27 -17.68 -8.39 -9.11
C PRO A 27 -16.35 -8.26 -8.35
N PRO A 28 -16.34 -8.13 -7.00
CA PRO A 28 -17.47 -7.98 -6.08
C PRO A 28 -17.69 -6.52 -5.62
N GLN A 29 -17.46 -5.51 -6.49
CA GLN A 29 -17.58 -4.09 -6.12
C GLN A 29 -18.98 -3.76 -5.55
N LYS A 30 -20.04 -4.40 -6.09
CA LYS A 30 -21.42 -4.22 -5.64
C LYS A 30 -21.56 -4.59 -4.16
N GLU A 31 -21.08 -5.74 -3.78
CA GLU A 31 -21.16 -6.28 -2.42
C GLU A 31 -20.37 -5.41 -1.45
N ILE A 32 -19.18 -4.95 -1.88
CA ILE A 32 -18.33 -4.03 -1.10
C ILE A 32 -19.04 -2.69 -0.89
N VAL A 33 -19.58 -2.08 -1.94
CA VAL A 33 -20.32 -0.82 -1.86
C VAL A 33 -21.52 -0.95 -0.92
N ASN A 34 -22.28 -2.04 -1.00
CA ASN A 34 -23.41 -2.30 -0.11
C ASN A 34 -22.97 -2.45 1.36
N CYS A 35 -21.85 -3.14 1.60
CA CYS A 35 -21.27 -3.29 2.93
C CYS A 35 -20.92 -1.92 3.54
N LEU A 36 -20.30 -1.01 2.77
CA LEU A 36 -19.91 0.31 3.23
C LEU A 36 -21.12 1.25 3.42
N ILE A 37 -22.12 1.20 2.54
CA ILE A 37 -23.37 1.95 2.71
C ILE A 37 -24.10 1.49 4.00
N SER A 38 -24.04 0.19 4.30
CA SER A 38 -24.61 -0.38 5.52
C SER A 38 -23.77 -0.13 6.78
N GLN A 39 -22.70 0.65 6.68
CA GLN A 39 -21.77 0.99 7.78
C GLN A 39 -21.27 -0.26 8.55
N LYS A 40 -20.94 -1.32 7.84
CA LYS A 40 -20.30 -2.51 8.40
C LYS A 40 -18.78 -2.40 8.29
N ASP A 41 -18.07 -2.96 9.27
CA ASP A 41 -16.63 -3.11 9.18
C ASP A 41 -16.27 -4.10 8.09
N SER A 42 -15.16 -3.85 7.38
CA SER A 42 -14.77 -4.72 6.27
C SER A 42 -13.27 -4.74 6.01
N LEU A 43 -12.79 -5.88 5.52
CA LEU A 43 -11.44 -6.07 5.02
C LEU A 43 -11.50 -6.48 3.56
N ILE A 44 -10.96 -5.63 2.68
CA ILE A 44 -11.04 -5.81 1.24
C ILE A 44 -9.65 -6.05 0.67
N ILE A 45 -9.40 -7.29 0.22
CA ILE A 45 -8.19 -7.69 -0.49
C ILE A 45 -8.51 -7.74 -1.98
N MET A 46 -8.15 -6.68 -2.69
CA MET A 46 -8.46 -6.49 -4.11
C MET A 46 -7.21 -6.08 -4.87
N PRO A 47 -6.84 -6.78 -5.96
CA PRO A 47 -5.67 -6.45 -6.77
C PRO A 47 -5.64 -5.01 -7.25
N THR A 48 -4.45 -4.51 -7.58
CA THR A 48 -4.30 -3.22 -8.26
C THR A 48 -5.03 -3.23 -9.60
N GLY A 49 -5.71 -2.13 -9.93
CA GLY A 49 -6.56 -2.05 -11.14
C GLY A 49 -7.97 -2.64 -10.98
N GLY A 50 -8.30 -3.24 -9.83
CA GLY A 50 -9.65 -3.77 -9.55
C GLY A 50 -10.73 -2.72 -9.28
N GLY A 51 -10.38 -1.42 -9.25
CA GLY A 51 -11.34 -0.33 -8.98
C GLY A 51 -11.63 -0.13 -7.49
N LYS A 52 -10.64 -0.35 -6.61
CA LYS A 52 -10.77 -0.13 -5.15
C LYS A 52 -11.35 1.24 -4.78
N SER A 53 -10.86 2.30 -5.44
CA SER A 53 -11.25 3.68 -5.10
C SER A 53 -12.75 3.92 -5.25
N ILE A 54 -13.38 3.41 -6.31
CA ILE A 54 -14.82 3.53 -6.54
C ILE A 54 -15.61 2.89 -5.39
N CYS A 55 -15.13 1.76 -4.87
CA CYS A 55 -15.82 1.03 -3.81
C CYS A 55 -16.01 1.85 -2.52
N PHE A 56 -15.12 2.78 -2.20
CA PHE A 56 -15.28 3.66 -1.03
C PHE A 56 -15.65 5.09 -1.37
N GLN A 57 -15.29 5.58 -2.56
CA GLN A 57 -15.66 6.94 -2.99
C GLN A 57 -17.16 7.07 -3.24
N LEU A 58 -17.76 6.09 -3.92
CA LEU A 58 -19.20 6.14 -4.23
C LEU A 58 -20.05 6.14 -2.96
N PRO A 59 -19.91 5.21 -1.99
CA PRO A 59 -20.64 5.29 -0.72
C PRO A 59 -20.47 6.61 0.01
N ALA A 60 -19.24 7.13 0.07
CA ALA A 60 -18.96 8.41 0.72
C ALA A 60 -19.65 9.60 0.06
N LEU A 61 -19.81 9.59 -1.26
CA LEU A 61 -20.49 10.64 -2.01
C LEU A 61 -22.01 10.56 -1.88
N LEU A 62 -22.54 9.37 -1.71
CA LEU A 62 -23.98 9.12 -1.58
C LEU A 62 -24.50 9.40 -0.16
N GLN A 63 -23.69 9.24 0.86
CA GLN A 63 -24.07 9.46 2.24
C GLN A 63 -23.86 10.92 2.68
N THR A 64 -24.66 11.36 3.67
CA THR A 64 -24.37 12.61 4.39
C THR A 64 -23.26 12.36 5.42
N GLY A 65 -22.51 13.44 5.77
CA GLY A 65 -21.37 13.33 6.69
C GLY A 65 -20.03 13.11 5.98
N LEU A 66 -18.99 12.95 6.76
CA LEU A 66 -17.61 12.87 6.31
C LEU A 66 -17.10 11.43 6.33
N THR A 67 -16.44 11.01 5.28
CA THR A 67 -15.63 9.78 5.25
C THR A 67 -14.16 10.17 5.26
N LEU A 68 -13.40 9.65 6.23
CA LEU A 68 -11.96 9.85 6.36
C LEU A 68 -11.25 8.76 5.56
N ILE A 69 -10.35 9.15 4.66
CA ILE A 69 -9.52 8.20 3.89
C ILE A 69 -8.06 8.38 4.32
N VAL A 70 -7.53 7.37 5.00
CA VAL A 70 -6.13 7.33 5.43
C VAL A 70 -5.31 6.59 4.40
N SER A 71 -4.35 7.31 3.79
CA SER A 71 -3.44 6.74 2.78
C SER A 71 -1.98 7.09 3.10
N PRO A 72 -1.03 6.18 2.80
CA PRO A 72 0.38 6.42 3.09
C PRO A 72 1.08 7.37 2.12
N LEU A 73 0.45 7.68 0.99
CA LEU A 73 1.10 8.28 -0.16
C LEU A 73 0.43 9.57 -0.60
N VAL A 74 1.21 10.65 -0.55
CA VAL A 74 0.76 11.99 -0.95
C VAL A 74 0.33 12.00 -2.41
N ALA A 75 1.16 11.52 -3.33
CA ALA A 75 0.87 11.50 -4.76
C ALA A 75 -0.42 10.73 -5.11
N LEU A 76 -0.68 9.60 -4.42
CA LEU A 76 -1.92 8.86 -4.61
C LEU A 76 -3.14 9.66 -4.17
N MET A 77 -3.05 10.33 -3.01
CA MET A 77 -4.12 11.18 -2.50
C MET A 77 -4.38 12.37 -3.44
N GLU A 78 -3.32 13.02 -3.93
CA GLU A 78 -3.41 14.14 -4.88
C GLU A 78 -4.16 13.72 -6.15
N ASN A 79 -3.76 12.62 -6.78
CA ASN A 79 -4.40 12.10 -7.99
C ASN A 79 -5.88 11.77 -7.77
N GLN A 80 -6.21 11.07 -6.70
CA GLN A 80 -7.62 10.69 -6.41
C GLN A 80 -8.49 11.91 -6.11
N VAL A 81 -7.97 12.90 -5.38
CA VAL A 81 -8.72 14.12 -5.07
C VAL A 81 -8.88 15.00 -6.31
N GLU A 82 -7.86 15.07 -7.16
CA GLU A 82 -7.93 15.81 -8.41
C GLU A 82 -8.99 15.24 -9.37
N GLU A 83 -9.01 13.90 -9.54
CA GLU A 83 -10.07 13.22 -10.30
C GLU A 83 -11.47 13.55 -9.76
N LEU A 84 -11.66 13.53 -8.43
CA LEU A 84 -12.95 13.88 -7.82
C LEU A 84 -13.31 15.35 -7.96
N ARG A 85 -12.35 16.26 -7.92
CA ARG A 85 -12.57 17.71 -8.13
C ARG A 85 -13.00 18.03 -9.55
N GLN A 86 -12.38 17.39 -10.54
CA GLN A 86 -12.80 17.51 -11.95
C GLN A 86 -14.25 17.08 -12.15
N LEU A 87 -14.72 16.14 -11.34
CA LEU A 87 -16.13 15.73 -11.29
C LEU A 87 -16.99 16.60 -10.36
N SER A 88 -16.50 17.77 -9.95
CA SER A 88 -17.17 18.70 -9.03
C SER A 88 -17.62 18.07 -7.71
N ARG A 89 -16.83 17.16 -7.16
CA ARG A 89 -17.15 16.43 -5.93
C ARG A 89 -16.50 17.05 -4.69
N LYS A 90 -17.18 16.94 -3.55
CA LYS A 90 -16.79 17.53 -2.26
C LYS A 90 -15.68 16.70 -1.59
N ALA A 91 -14.49 16.70 -2.20
CA ALA A 91 -13.30 16.01 -1.73
C ALA A 91 -12.16 17.00 -1.48
N ALA A 92 -11.42 16.76 -0.42
CA ALA A 92 -10.20 17.51 -0.08
C ALA A 92 -9.12 16.58 0.45
N LEU A 93 -7.90 17.11 0.55
CA LEU A 93 -6.75 16.39 1.10
C LEU A 93 -6.00 17.25 2.12
N LEU A 94 -5.35 16.58 3.07
CA LEU A 94 -4.45 17.19 4.05
C LEU A 94 -3.17 16.36 4.17
N HIS A 95 -2.03 16.99 3.88
CA HIS A 95 -0.69 16.41 4.07
C HIS A 95 0.34 17.49 4.37
N SER A 96 1.58 17.09 4.64
CA SER A 96 2.66 17.98 5.06
C SER A 96 3.16 18.95 3.98
N GLU A 97 2.97 18.62 2.70
CA GLU A 97 3.49 19.40 1.56
C GLU A 97 2.52 20.50 1.11
N LEU A 98 1.31 20.62 1.71
CA LEU A 98 0.37 21.69 1.41
C LEU A 98 0.88 23.04 1.90
N THR A 99 0.62 24.08 1.10
CA THR A 99 0.85 25.47 1.54
C THR A 99 -0.05 25.80 2.75
N PRO A 100 0.35 26.74 3.61
CA PRO A 100 -0.48 27.17 4.75
C PRO A 100 -1.89 27.60 4.32
N SER A 101 -2.02 28.30 3.20
CA SER A 101 -3.30 28.74 2.64
C SER A 101 -4.20 27.57 2.23
N GLN A 102 -3.66 26.58 1.51
CA GLN A 102 -4.40 25.38 1.10
C GLN A 102 -4.86 24.56 2.32
N ARG A 103 -3.96 24.42 3.31
CA ARG A 103 -4.26 23.73 4.57
C ARG A 103 -5.40 24.43 5.32
N GLN A 104 -5.34 25.76 5.44
CA GLN A 104 -6.36 26.55 6.12
C GLN A 104 -7.72 26.45 5.39
N ALA A 105 -7.74 26.55 4.07
CA ALA A 105 -8.95 26.42 3.28
C ALA A 105 -9.62 25.05 3.49
N THR A 106 -8.83 23.97 3.50
CA THR A 106 -9.36 22.62 3.76
C THR A 106 -9.90 22.48 5.18
N LEU A 107 -9.22 23.05 6.19
CA LEU A 107 -9.70 23.01 7.58
C LEU A 107 -10.99 23.83 7.78
N GLN A 108 -11.16 24.95 7.07
CA GLN A 108 -12.40 25.72 7.06
C GLN A 108 -13.54 24.95 6.38
N ALA A 109 -13.28 24.28 5.25
CA ALA A 109 -14.27 23.46 4.57
C ALA A 109 -14.71 22.27 5.44
N LEU A 110 -13.79 21.70 6.23
CA LEU A 110 -14.08 20.65 7.22
C LEU A 110 -15.02 21.19 8.31
N GLU A 111 -14.73 22.34 8.91
CA GLU A 111 -15.55 22.98 9.94
C GLU A 111 -16.96 23.31 9.45
N ARG A 112 -17.07 23.78 8.20
CA ARG A 112 -18.34 24.10 7.56
C ARG A 112 -19.11 22.87 7.07
N GLN A 113 -18.60 21.66 7.31
CA GLN A 113 -19.17 20.38 6.88
C GLN A 113 -19.44 20.30 5.36
N GLN A 114 -18.59 20.96 4.57
CA GLN A 114 -18.71 21.00 3.12
C GLN A 114 -18.10 19.78 2.41
N LEU A 115 -17.34 18.96 3.15
CA LEU A 115 -16.63 17.80 2.62
C LEU A 115 -17.44 16.51 2.79
N ARG A 116 -17.33 15.62 1.80
CA ARG A 116 -17.77 14.22 1.87
C ARG A 116 -16.61 13.26 2.06
N LEU A 117 -15.47 13.57 1.46
CA LEU A 117 -14.24 12.80 1.56
C LEU A 117 -13.09 13.72 2.00
N LEU A 118 -12.35 13.27 3.00
CA LEU A 118 -11.10 13.91 3.43
C LEU A 118 -9.98 12.89 3.41
N TYR A 119 -9.06 13.08 2.46
CA TYR A 119 -7.84 12.27 2.35
C TYR A 119 -6.74 12.86 3.22
N LEU A 120 -6.06 12.00 3.98
CA LEU A 120 -5.00 12.44 4.88
C LEU A 120 -4.01 11.31 5.19
N SER A 121 -2.79 11.69 5.55
CA SER A 121 -1.84 10.73 6.08
C SER A 121 -2.15 10.38 7.54
N PRO A 122 -1.68 9.24 8.06
CA PRO A 122 -1.87 8.89 9.47
C PRO A 122 -1.35 9.96 10.43
N GLU A 123 -0.19 10.55 10.10
CA GLU A 123 0.42 11.60 10.90
C GLU A 123 -0.43 12.87 10.92
N THR A 124 -1.03 13.21 9.78
CA THR A 124 -1.91 14.37 9.66
C THR A 124 -3.23 14.15 10.39
N LEU A 125 -3.82 12.96 10.29
CA LEU A 125 -5.01 12.57 11.07
C LEU A 125 -4.78 12.79 12.56
N LEU A 126 -3.61 12.39 13.04
CA LEU A 126 -3.22 12.44 14.45
C LEU A 126 -2.54 13.75 14.84
N SER A 127 -2.55 14.78 14.00
CA SER A 127 -2.06 16.11 14.36
C SER A 127 -3.08 16.83 15.23
N PRO A 128 -2.65 17.60 16.26
CA PRO A 128 -3.57 18.25 17.19
C PRO A 128 -4.61 19.13 16.51
N ALA A 129 -4.21 19.91 15.50
CA ALA A 129 -5.09 20.83 14.77
C ALA A 129 -6.21 20.10 13.99
N VAL A 130 -5.92 18.95 13.40
CA VAL A 130 -6.92 18.13 12.68
C VAL A 130 -7.76 17.35 13.67
N TRP A 131 -7.13 16.72 14.66
CA TRP A 131 -7.80 15.91 15.67
C TRP A 131 -8.87 16.69 16.42
N GLN A 132 -8.56 17.91 16.90
CA GLN A 132 -9.50 18.77 17.60
C GLN A 132 -10.77 19.04 16.77
N LYS A 133 -10.62 19.29 15.46
CA LYS A 133 -11.76 19.51 14.57
C LYS A 133 -12.59 18.24 14.34
N LEU A 134 -11.93 17.08 14.23
CA LEU A 134 -12.61 15.80 14.10
C LEU A 134 -13.40 15.42 15.36
N CYS A 135 -12.96 15.85 16.52
CA CYS A 135 -13.65 15.66 17.81
C CYS A 135 -14.88 16.59 17.99
N ASN A 136 -15.15 17.54 17.08
CA ASN A 136 -16.36 18.36 17.16
C ASN A 136 -17.61 17.47 17.18
N PRO A 137 -18.48 17.52 18.21
CA PRO A 137 -19.67 16.68 18.33
C PRO A 137 -20.64 16.82 17.14
N GLN A 138 -20.70 18.00 16.54
CA GLN A 138 -21.60 18.28 15.41
C GLN A 138 -21.09 17.73 14.07
N LEU A 139 -19.79 17.42 13.95
CA LEU A 139 -19.23 16.86 12.73
C LEU A 139 -19.58 15.37 12.63
N GLN A 140 -20.47 15.05 11.72
CA GLN A 140 -20.84 13.65 11.44
C GLN A 140 -19.70 12.97 10.67
N ILE A 141 -19.18 11.87 11.21
CA ILE A 141 -18.18 11.01 10.57
C ILE A 141 -18.84 9.64 10.33
N ASN A 142 -18.90 9.22 9.07
CA ASN A 142 -19.56 7.96 8.66
C ASN A 142 -18.61 6.76 8.71
N GLY A 143 -17.34 6.97 8.37
CA GLY A 143 -16.39 5.87 8.30
C GLY A 143 -14.95 6.32 8.22
N LEU A 144 -14.08 5.38 8.53
CA LEU A 144 -12.64 5.46 8.41
C LEU A 144 -12.18 4.41 7.38
N ILE A 145 -11.73 4.86 6.25
CA ILE A 145 -11.18 4.02 5.18
C ILE A 145 -9.66 4.03 5.30
N LEU A 146 -9.05 2.85 5.38
CA LEU A 146 -7.61 2.70 5.28
C LEU A 146 -7.27 2.18 3.89
N ASP A 147 -6.71 3.02 3.05
CA ASP A 147 -6.14 2.59 1.79
C ASP A 147 -4.70 2.09 2.02
N GLU A 148 -4.29 1.10 1.26
CA GLU A 148 -3.02 0.37 1.42
C GLU A 148 -2.80 -0.13 2.87
N ALA A 149 -3.82 -0.78 3.44
CA ALA A 149 -3.83 -1.25 4.83
C ALA A 149 -2.69 -2.25 5.15
N HIS A 150 -2.02 -2.83 4.14
CA HIS A 150 -0.81 -3.64 4.34
C HIS A 150 0.33 -2.86 5.02
N CYS A 151 0.32 -1.53 4.95
CA CYS A 151 1.26 -0.68 5.69
C CYS A 151 1.19 -0.87 7.22
N LEU A 152 0.08 -1.34 7.76
CA LEU A 152 -0.02 -1.78 9.16
C LEU A 152 0.94 -2.92 9.50
N VAL A 153 1.22 -3.78 8.53
CA VAL A 153 2.03 -4.99 8.73
C VAL A 153 3.49 -4.75 8.31
N GLN A 154 3.69 -4.16 7.14
CA GLN A 154 5.01 -4.05 6.51
C GLN A 154 5.74 -2.75 6.84
N TRP A 155 5.00 -1.63 6.87
CA TRP A 155 5.57 -0.28 7.05
C TRP A 155 5.35 0.27 8.45
N GLY A 156 4.33 -0.23 9.16
CA GLY A 156 3.92 0.28 10.45
C GLY A 156 4.98 0.16 11.53
N ASP A 157 5.78 -0.89 11.49
CA ASP A 157 6.76 -1.17 12.56
C ASP A 157 8.02 -0.34 12.44
N SER A 158 8.49 -0.05 11.21
CA SER A 158 9.75 0.62 10.99
C SER A 158 9.64 1.92 10.20
N PHE A 159 8.64 2.04 9.34
CA PHE A 159 8.55 3.15 8.40
C PHE A 159 7.43 4.14 8.74
N ARG A 160 6.26 3.66 9.20
CA ARG A 160 5.07 4.47 9.52
C ARG A 160 4.47 4.09 10.89
N PRO A 161 5.15 4.40 12.01
CA PRO A 161 4.67 4.04 13.35
C PRO A 161 3.24 4.53 13.65
N ALA A 162 2.82 5.64 13.03
CA ALA A 162 1.50 6.21 13.22
C ALA A 162 0.34 5.26 12.81
N TYR A 163 0.59 4.33 11.85
CA TYR A 163 -0.44 3.34 11.47
C TYR A 163 -0.89 2.46 12.64
N ARG A 164 0.01 2.11 13.57
CA ARG A 164 -0.31 1.27 14.73
C ARG A 164 -1.26 1.95 15.73
N ARG A 165 -1.36 3.27 15.65
CA ARG A 165 -2.24 4.08 16.49
C ARG A 165 -3.67 4.16 15.96
N LEU A 166 -3.88 3.83 14.67
CA LEU A 166 -5.19 3.94 14.01
C LEU A 166 -6.27 3.05 14.61
N GLY A 167 -5.88 1.93 15.23
CA GLY A 167 -6.83 1.07 15.95
C GLY A 167 -7.51 1.72 17.17
N ALA A 168 -6.94 2.82 17.70
CA ALA A 168 -7.53 3.57 18.80
C ALA A 168 -8.37 4.77 18.33
N VAL A 169 -8.36 5.10 17.04
CA VAL A 169 -9.01 6.31 16.47
C VAL A 169 -10.52 6.24 16.62
N ARG A 170 -11.15 5.13 16.23
CA ARG A 170 -12.61 4.99 16.28
C ARG A 170 -13.17 5.18 17.68
N GLU A 171 -12.61 4.47 18.66
CA GLU A 171 -13.05 4.56 20.06
C GLU A 171 -12.88 5.97 20.62
N ALA A 172 -11.76 6.64 20.30
CA ALA A 172 -11.49 7.99 20.75
C ALA A 172 -12.44 9.03 20.10
N LEU A 173 -12.74 8.89 18.80
CA LEU A 173 -13.70 9.76 18.12
C LEU A 173 -15.12 9.56 18.68
N LEU A 174 -15.55 8.33 18.91
CA LEU A 174 -16.88 8.02 19.44
C LEU A 174 -17.12 8.64 20.82
N LYS A 175 -16.09 8.80 21.65
CA LYS A 175 -16.20 9.51 22.94
C LYS A 175 -16.62 10.99 22.80
N SER A 176 -16.34 11.60 21.66
CA SER A 176 -16.68 13.00 21.36
C SER A 176 -17.96 13.16 20.55
N LYS A 177 -18.64 12.07 20.19
CA LYS A 177 -19.82 12.09 19.33
C LYS A 177 -21.10 11.81 20.14
N PRO A 178 -22.27 12.19 19.64
CA PRO A 178 -23.55 11.84 20.24
C PRO A 178 -23.71 10.32 20.44
N PRO A 179 -24.40 9.88 21.50
CA PRO A 179 -24.71 8.47 21.70
C PRO A 179 -25.40 7.86 20.48
N GLY A 180 -25.05 6.62 20.15
CA GLY A 180 -25.58 5.91 19.00
C GLY A 180 -24.89 6.22 17.65
N THR A 181 -23.91 7.13 17.63
CA THR A 181 -23.08 7.35 16.45
C THR A 181 -22.33 6.08 16.06
N LYS A 182 -22.33 5.75 14.76
CA LYS A 182 -21.56 4.65 14.21
C LYS A 182 -20.48 5.18 13.29
N ILE A 183 -19.27 4.64 13.41
CA ILE A 183 -18.14 4.91 12.53
C ILE A 183 -17.62 3.54 12.09
N SER A 184 -17.87 3.16 10.84
CA SER A 184 -17.34 1.91 10.29
C SER A 184 -15.89 2.04 9.90
N ILE A 185 -15.15 0.93 9.90
CA ILE A 185 -13.78 0.87 9.40
C ILE A 185 -13.72 -0.08 8.21
N ALA A 186 -13.20 0.40 7.08
CA ALA A 186 -12.93 -0.45 5.94
C ALA A 186 -11.45 -0.38 5.57
N ALA A 187 -10.79 -1.54 5.57
CA ALA A 187 -9.38 -1.67 5.26
C ALA A 187 -9.21 -2.23 3.85
N PHE A 188 -8.61 -1.45 2.95
CA PHE A 188 -8.33 -1.83 1.58
C PHE A 188 -6.87 -2.13 1.38
N THR A 189 -6.56 -3.23 0.70
CA THR A 189 -5.20 -3.57 0.30
C THR A 189 -5.19 -4.41 -0.96
N ALA A 190 -4.09 -4.36 -1.72
CA ALA A 190 -3.90 -5.27 -2.84
C ALA A 190 -3.28 -6.61 -2.42
N THR A 191 -2.57 -6.61 -1.31
CA THR A 191 -1.74 -7.74 -0.89
C THR A 191 -1.84 -7.94 0.61
N ALA A 192 -2.48 -9.02 1.02
CA ALA A 192 -2.50 -9.46 2.42
C ALA A 192 -2.62 -10.98 2.46
N ASP A 193 -1.58 -11.66 2.93
CA ASP A 193 -1.63 -13.06 3.27
C ASP A 193 -2.54 -13.31 4.50
N PRO A 194 -2.90 -14.53 4.84
CA PRO A 194 -3.80 -14.82 5.96
C PRO A 194 -3.34 -14.24 7.30
N LEU A 195 -2.02 -14.16 7.52
CA LEU A 195 -1.47 -13.56 8.73
C LEU A 195 -1.64 -12.05 8.74
N ALA A 196 -1.33 -11.39 7.62
CA ALA A 196 -1.52 -9.95 7.47
C ALA A 196 -3.02 -9.58 7.65
N GLN A 197 -3.94 -10.37 7.10
CA GLN A 197 -5.38 -10.20 7.31
C GLN A 197 -5.75 -10.21 8.80
N LYS A 198 -5.22 -11.18 9.54
CA LYS A 198 -5.45 -11.28 10.99
C LYS A 198 -4.87 -10.08 11.75
N ILE A 199 -3.65 -9.66 11.42
CA ILE A 199 -3.01 -8.50 12.05
C ILE A 199 -3.80 -7.23 11.76
N ILE A 200 -4.19 -6.97 10.52
CA ILE A 200 -4.97 -5.79 10.13
C ILE A 200 -6.29 -5.76 10.94
N SER A 201 -7.04 -6.87 10.95
CA SER A 201 -8.31 -6.95 11.67
C SER A 201 -8.15 -6.72 13.18
N THR A 202 -7.10 -7.29 13.77
CA THR A 202 -6.80 -7.15 15.21
C THR A 202 -6.37 -5.73 15.57
N VAL A 203 -5.43 -5.15 14.81
CA VAL A 203 -4.89 -3.81 15.10
C VAL A 203 -5.96 -2.74 14.93
N LEU A 204 -6.81 -2.86 13.90
CA LEU A 204 -7.90 -1.91 13.65
C LEU A 204 -9.14 -2.17 14.52
N LYS A 205 -9.14 -3.26 15.29
CA LYS A 205 -10.28 -3.68 16.11
C LYS A 205 -11.57 -3.74 15.29
N LEU A 206 -11.50 -4.41 14.13
CA LEU A 206 -12.68 -4.56 13.28
C LEU A 206 -13.73 -5.40 13.99
N ASP A 207 -14.97 -4.91 14.01
CA ASP A 207 -16.11 -5.62 14.64
C ASP A 207 -16.81 -6.49 13.60
N LYS A 208 -16.69 -7.82 13.73
CA LYS A 208 -17.29 -8.82 12.83
C LYS A 208 -17.18 -8.42 11.35
N PRO A 209 -15.97 -8.16 10.84
CA PRO A 209 -15.80 -7.60 9.50
C PRO A 209 -16.26 -8.54 8.40
N GLU A 210 -16.89 -7.99 7.37
CA GLU A 210 -17.04 -8.71 6.10
C GLU A 210 -15.69 -8.75 5.37
N ILE A 211 -15.28 -9.94 4.95
CA ILE A 211 -13.96 -10.15 4.31
C ILE A 211 -14.17 -10.45 2.83
N PHE A 212 -13.72 -9.54 1.98
CA PHE A 212 -13.75 -9.70 0.53
C PHE A 212 -12.34 -10.02 0.04
N ARG A 213 -12.16 -11.24 -0.51
CA ARG A 213 -10.89 -11.68 -1.07
C ARG A 213 -11.03 -11.96 -2.55
N ILE A 214 -10.34 -11.17 -3.37
CA ILE A 214 -10.34 -11.34 -4.80
C ILE A 214 -9.05 -12.03 -5.19
N ASN A 215 -9.19 -13.09 -5.98
CA ASN A 215 -8.06 -13.86 -6.46
C ASN A 215 -7.09 -12.95 -7.24
N PRO A 216 -5.81 -12.83 -6.83
CA PRO A 216 -4.82 -11.98 -7.48
C PRO A 216 -4.29 -12.55 -8.81
N TYR A 217 -4.74 -13.72 -9.21
CA TYR A 217 -4.29 -14.36 -10.46
C TYR A 217 -4.59 -13.49 -11.67
N ARG A 218 -3.60 -13.38 -12.52
CA ARG A 218 -3.65 -12.60 -13.75
C ARG A 218 -3.14 -13.49 -14.90
N GLU A 219 -4.06 -14.03 -15.69
CA GLU A 219 -3.73 -14.91 -16.81
C GLU A 219 -2.88 -14.25 -17.92
N ASN A 220 -2.95 -12.92 -17.97
CA ASN A 220 -2.19 -12.11 -18.93
C ASN A 220 -0.77 -11.73 -18.46
N LEU A 221 -0.33 -12.14 -17.26
CA LEU A 221 1.02 -11.85 -16.77
C LEU A 221 1.89 -13.12 -16.78
N ASN A 222 3.01 -13.06 -17.50
CA ASN A 222 3.95 -14.16 -17.72
C ASN A 222 5.18 -14.05 -16.78
N PRO A 223 5.11 -14.54 -15.54
CA PRO A 223 6.26 -14.47 -14.62
C PRO A 223 7.36 -15.47 -15.02
N THR A 224 8.57 -14.94 -15.10
CA THR A 224 9.80 -15.68 -15.41
C THR A 224 10.90 -15.29 -14.43
N VAL A 225 11.60 -16.26 -13.86
CA VAL A 225 12.80 -16.04 -13.04
C VAL A 225 14.02 -16.58 -13.78
N LYS A 226 15.05 -15.74 -13.95
CA LYS A 226 16.28 -16.13 -14.62
C LYS A 226 17.49 -15.92 -13.73
N ILE A 227 18.38 -16.92 -13.73
CA ILE A 227 19.66 -16.85 -13.02
C ILE A 227 20.63 -16.00 -13.85
N ALA A 228 21.22 -15.01 -13.22
CA ALA A 228 22.35 -14.26 -13.71
C ALA A 228 23.63 -14.78 -13.03
N TRP A 229 24.53 -15.35 -13.81
CA TRP A 229 25.75 -15.96 -13.28
C TRP A 229 26.81 -14.95 -12.86
N THR A 230 26.76 -13.74 -13.43
CA THR A 230 27.69 -12.66 -13.10
C THR A 230 26.97 -11.31 -13.15
N PRO A 231 27.46 -10.25 -12.48
CA PRO A 231 26.89 -8.92 -12.60
C PRO A 231 26.85 -8.40 -14.04
N LYS A 232 27.88 -8.69 -14.85
CA LYS A 232 27.91 -8.38 -16.29
C LYS A 232 26.82 -9.15 -17.04
N GLY A 233 26.65 -10.44 -16.72
CA GLY A 233 25.62 -11.29 -17.30
C GLY A 233 24.21 -10.81 -16.97
N ARG A 234 23.99 -10.27 -15.76
CA ARG A 234 22.72 -9.65 -15.32
C ARG A 234 22.38 -8.44 -16.21
N LYS A 235 23.32 -7.53 -16.38
CA LYS A 235 23.17 -6.38 -17.29
C LYS A 235 22.90 -6.81 -18.74
N GLN A 236 23.60 -7.81 -19.26
CA GLN A 236 23.40 -8.33 -20.60
C GLN A 236 22.01 -9.00 -20.78
N GLN A 237 21.52 -9.73 -19.78
CA GLN A 237 20.17 -10.29 -19.82
C GLN A 237 19.09 -9.21 -19.85
N LEU A 238 19.26 -8.14 -19.04
CA LEU A 238 18.38 -6.97 -19.09
C LEU A 238 18.38 -6.33 -20.46
N LEU A 239 19.57 -6.06 -21.03
CA LEU A 239 19.72 -5.42 -22.32
C LEU A 239 19.01 -6.22 -23.43
N LYS A 240 19.28 -7.53 -23.52
CA LYS A 240 18.63 -8.44 -24.47
C LYS A 240 17.10 -8.47 -24.29
N PHE A 241 16.62 -8.35 -23.04
CA PHE A 241 15.18 -8.33 -22.76
C PHE A 241 14.52 -7.06 -23.28
N ILE A 242 15.13 -5.88 -23.06
CA ILE A 242 14.60 -4.59 -23.52
C ILE A 242 14.69 -4.50 -25.07
N GLN A 243 15.81 -4.90 -25.68
CA GLN A 243 16.00 -4.86 -27.13
C GLN A 243 14.97 -5.67 -27.90
N LYS A 244 14.47 -6.78 -27.32
CA LYS A 244 13.39 -7.59 -27.90
C LYS A 244 12.00 -6.93 -27.79
N ARG A 245 11.89 -5.79 -27.13
CA ARG A 245 10.61 -5.10 -26.83
C ARG A 245 10.68 -3.61 -27.20
N PRO A 246 11.07 -3.29 -28.44
CA PRO A 246 11.13 -1.91 -28.89
C PRO A 246 9.74 -1.27 -28.78
N ASN A 247 9.69 -0.02 -28.40
CA ASN A 247 8.46 0.78 -28.28
C ASN A 247 7.42 0.27 -27.26
N GLN A 248 7.80 -0.65 -26.38
CA GLN A 248 6.91 -1.11 -25.31
C GLN A 248 7.19 -0.40 -23.98
N VAL A 249 6.12 -0.03 -23.32
CA VAL A 249 6.20 0.61 -21.99
C VAL A 249 6.55 -0.41 -20.92
N GLY A 250 7.46 -0.05 -20.03
CA GLY A 250 7.91 -0.95 -18.99
C GLY A 250 8.41 -0.28 -17.72
N LEU A 251 8.80 -1.12 -16.75
CA LEU A 251 9.38 -0.71 -15.47
C LEU A 251 10.55 -1.63 -15.11
N ILE A 252 11.63 -1.03 -14.57
CA ILE A 252 12.77 -1.77 -14.02
C ILE A 252 12.88 -1.45 -12.54
N TYR A 253 12.68 -2.47 -11.70
CA TYR A 253 12.80 -2.33 -10.25
C TYR A 253 14.19 -2.69 -9.75
N VAL A 254 14.73 -1.80 -8.94
CA VAL A 254 15.97 -1.97 -8.16
C VAL A 254 15.69 -1.70 -6.68
N ARG A 255 16.63 -2.02 -5.80
CA ARG A 255 16.37 -1.92 -4.35
C ARG A 255 16.93 -0.66 -3.68
N THR A 256 17.91 0.02 -4.29
CA THR A 256 18.48 1.25 -3.72
C THR A 256 18.40 2.43 -4.69
N ARG A 257 18.50 3.66 -4.14
CA ARG A 257 18.55 4.89 -4.93
C ARG A 257 19.75 4.86 -5.87
N ARG A 258 20.92 4.52 -5.33
CA ARG A 258 22.17 4.41 -6.08
C ARG A 258 22.08 3.41 -7.24
N ASP A 259 21.40 2.27 -7.03
CA ASP A 259 21.20 1.31 -8.11
C ASP A 259 20.34 1.89 -9.22
N SER A 260 19.30 2.68 -8.89
CA SER A 260 18.44 3.28 -9.91
C SER A 260 19.19 4.32 -10.74
N GLU A 261 20.04 5.13 -10.11
CA GLU A 261 20.88 6.12 -10.77
C GLU A 261 21.95 5.45 -11.67
N ASN A 262 22.75 4.55 -11.11
CA ASN A 262 23.81 3.85 -11.83
C ASN A 262 23.27 3.00 -13.01
N LEU A 263 22.13 2.35 -12.83
CA LEU A 263 21.55 1.54 -13.90
C LEU A 263 20.93 2.41 -15.00
N THR A 264 20.37 3.57 -14.64
CA THR A 264 19.86 4.56 -15.59
C THR A 264 21.01 5.12 -16.45
N GLU A 265 22.10 5.55 -15.82
CA GLU A 265 23.29 6.06 -16.50
C GLU A 265 23.82 5.01 -17.51
N TRP A 266 24.04 3.79 -17.06
CA TRP A 266 24.50 2.70 -17.92
C TRP A 266 23.54 2.40 -19.09
N LEU A 267 22.21 2.43 -18.89
CA LEU A 267 21.23 2.25 -19.96
C LEU A 267 21.25 3.41 -20.96
N THR A 268 21.46 4.64 -20.48
CA THR A 268 21.60 5.82 -21.33
C THR A 268 22.85 5.75 -22.21
N GLU A 269 23.99 5.31 -21.66
CA GLU A 269 25.20 5.02 -22.42
C GLU A 269 25.00 3.93 -23.51
N ASN A 270 24.06 3.01 -23.28
CA ASN A 270 23.67 1.98 -24.24
C ASN A 270 22.54 2.43 -25.20
N GLY A 271 22.25 3.73 -25.27
CA GLY A 271 21.33 4.34 -26.23
C GLY A 271 19.84 4.30 -25.85
N PHE A 272 19.51 4.03 -24.59
CA PHE A 272 18.12 4.05 -24.12
C PHE A 272 17.76 5.38 -23.47
N HIS A 273 16.62 5.94 -23.84
CA HIS A 273 16.04 7.09 -23.19
C HIS A 273 15.20 6.66 -21.98
N THR A 274 15.73 6.82 -20.77
CA THR A 274 15.12 6.40 -19.50
C THR A 274 15.44 7.41 -18.37
N ALA A 275 14.80 7.26 -17.22
CA ALA A 275 15.05 8.07 -16.05
C ALA A 275 15.09 7.21 -14.78
N SER A 276 15.85 7.67 -13.77
CA SER A 276 15.83 7.08 -12.44
C SER A 276 14.70 7.69 -11.59
N TYR A 277 14.02 6.84 -10.79
CA TYR A 277 12.97 7.32 -9.88
C TYR A 277 13.11 6.68 -8.49
N HIS A 278 13.19 7.51 -7.47
CA HIS A 278 13.30 7.09 -6.08
C HIS A 278 12.83 8.19 -5.11
N ALA A 279 12.62 7.84 -3.86
CA ALA A 279 12.12 8.76 -2.82
C ALA A 279 13.09 9.91 -2.47
N GLY A 280 14.34 9.88 -2.93
CA GLY A 280 15.32 10.96 -2.75
C GLY A 280 15.18 12.11 -3.72
N LEU A 281 14.43 11.95 -4.82
CA LEU A 281 14.13 13.03 -5.76
C LEU A 281 13.16 14.04 -5.16
N SER A 282 13.29 15.31 -5.57
CA SER A 282 12.33 16.34 -5.20
C SER A 282 10.92 16.03 -5.73
N PRO A 283 9.87 16.56 -5.12
CA PRO A 283 8.49 16.39 -5.63
C PRO A 283 8.33 16.82 -7.08
N THR A 284 9.01 17.89 -7.50
CA THR A 284 8.96 18.39 -8.88
C THR A 284 9.60 17.43 -9.87
N GLU A 285 10.79 16.90 -9.55
CA GLU A 285 11.46 15.89 -10.39
C GLU A 285 10.60 14.64 -10.54
N ARG A 286 10.02 14.16 -9.44
CA ARG A 286 9.13 13.00 -9.46
C ARG A 286 7.95 13.21 -10.39
N ARG A 287 7.24 14.34 -10.28
CA ARG A 287 6.09 14.68 -11.15
C ARG A 287 6.50 14.80 -12.63
N ASN A 288 7.65 15.36 -12.92
CA ASN A 288 8.16 15.49 -14.29
C ASN A 288 8.46 14.13 -14.94
N ILE A 289 9.07 13.20 -14.18
CA ILE A 289 9.34 11.84 -14.66
C ILE A 289 8.02 11.07 -14.87
N GLU A 290 7.10 11.17 -13.92
CA GLU A 290 5.77 10.56 -14.01
C GLU A 290 5.01 11.06 -15.24
N ALA A 291 4.96 12.37 -15.46
CA ALA A 291 4.31 12.98 -16.61
C ALA A 291 4.98 12.55 -17.95
N SER A 292 6.32 12.48 -17.99
CA SER A 292 7.07 12.06 -19.16
C SER A 292 6.81 10.59 -19.49
N TRP A 293 6.71 9.72 -18.50
CA TRP A 293 6.41 8.30 -18.68
C TRP A 293 4.94 8.06 -19.05
N LEU A 294 4.00 8.76 -18.39
CA LEU A 294 2.57 8.70 -18.73
C LEU A 294 2.32 9.18 -20.15
N GLY A 295 2.96 10.28 -20.54
CA GLY A 295 2.87 10.87 -21.90
C GLY A 295 3.67 10.13 -22.98
N GLY A 296 4.39 9.05 -22.64
CA GLY A 296 5.14 8.24 -23.61
C GLY A 296 6.44 8.86 -24.12
N LYS A 297 6.91 9.99 -23.54
CA LYS A 297 8.22 10.57 -23.84
C LYS A 297 9.35 9.67 -23.37
N ILE A 298 9.15 8.96 -22.27
CA ILE A 298 10.03 7.94 -21.72
C ILE A 298 9.24 6.63 -21.76
N LEU A 299 9.77 5.59 -22.39
CA LEU A 299 9.09 4.29 -22.50
C LEU A 299 9.20 3.47 -21.22
N PHE A 300 10.31 3.60 -20.49
CA PHE A 300 10.47 2.88 -19.23
C PHE A 300 11.28 3.69 -18.22
N VAL A 301 11.13 3.34 -16.95
CA VAL A 301 11.76 4.00 -15.81
C VAL A 301 12.52 2.96 -14.99
N VAL A 302 13.72 3.30 -14.52
CA VAL A 302 14.47 2.52 -13.54
C VAL A 302 14.11 3.06 -12.15
N CYS A 303 13.51 2.24 -11.30
CA CYS A 303 12.91 2.77 -10.09
C CYS A 303 13.07 1.86 -8.86
N THR A 304 12.94 2.46 -7.69
CA THR A 304 12.70 1.74 -6.44
C THR A 304 11.20 1.51 -6.24
N CYS A 305 10.82 0.84 -5.14
CA CYS A 305 9.41 0.66 -4.75
C CYS A 305 8.64 2.00 -4.61
N ALA A 306 9.33 3.14 -4.58
CA ALA A 306 8.69 4.47 -4.54
C ALA A 306 7.90 4.80 -5.81
N PHE A 307 8.22 4.19 -6.97
CA PHE A 307 7.53 4.42 -8.22
C PHE A 307 6.30 3.54 -8.36
N GLY A 308 5.21 4.16 -8.78
CA GLY A 308 4.03 3.46 -9.27
C GLY A 308 2.88 3.36 -8.28
N MET A 309 3.07 3.56 -6.97
CA MET A 309 1.93 3.69 -6.07
C MET A 309 1.17 4.98 -6.43
N GLY A 310 -0.08 4.84 -6.86
CA GLY A 310 -0.90 5.98 -7.33
C GLY A 310 -0.83 6.29 -8.82
N ILE A 311 0.09 5.68 -9.57
CA ILE A 311 0.19 5.90 -11.02
C ILE A 311 -0.66 4.84 -11.74
N ASN A 312 -1.56 5.31 -12.61
CA ASN A 312 -2.42 4.45 -13.41
C ASN A 312 -2.06 4.54 -14.90
N LYS A 313 -1.28 3.57 -15.40
CA LYS A 313 -0.97 3.39 -16.82
C LYS A 313 -1.36 1.96 -17.20
N SER A 314 -2.29 1.84 -18.13
CA SER A 314 -2.90 0.55 -18.48
C SER A 314 -2.04 -0.32 -19.40
N ASP A 315 -1.21 0.32 -20.22
CA ASP A 315 -0.48 -0.27 -21.34
C ASP A 315 0.96 -0.70 -21.01
N VAL A 316 1.29 -0.90 -19.74
CA VAL A 316 2.61 -1.43 -19.32
C VAL A 316 2.73 -2.87 -19.80
N ARG A 317 3.70 -3.13 -20.68
CA ARG A 317 3.90 -4.44 -21.32
C ARG A 317 4.91 -5.32 -20.62
N TRP A 318 5.75 -4.75 -19.77
CA TRP A 318 6.73 -5.54 -19.03
C TRP A 318 7.16 -4.90 -17.72
N VAL A 319 7.51 -5.75 -16.79
CA VAL A 319 8.15 -5.40 -15.51
C VAL A 319 9.40 -6.25 -15.37
N VAL A 320 10.53 -5.62 -15.07
CA VAL A 320 11.78 -6.31 -14.76
C VAL A 320 12.16 -6.02 -13.30
N HIS A 321 12.37 -7.05 -12.51
CA HIS A 321 13.09 -6.94 -11.25
C HIS A 321 14.58 -7.19 -11.56
N PHE A 322 15.35 -6.12 -11.71
CA PHE A 322 16.80 -6.22 -11.82
C PHE A 322 17.40 -6.76 -10.51
N HIS A 323 16.79 -6.36 -9.39
CA HIS A 323 16.97 -6.97 -8.07
C HIS A 323 15.61 -7.41 -7.55
N ALA A 324 15.48 -8.66 -7.16
CA ALA A 324 14.24 -9.20 -6.60
C ALA A 324 13.78 -8.43 -5.34
N PRO A 325 12.47 -8.24 -5.14
CA PRO A 325 11.96 -7.70 -3.88
C PRO A 325 12.21 -8.65 -2.71
N TYR A 326 12.13 -8.13 -1.49
CA TYR A 326 12.32 -8.94 -0.29
C TYR A 326 11.06 -9.70 0.11
N LEU A 327 9.88 -9.22 -0.28
CA LEU A 327 8.58 -9.76 0.11
C LEU A 327 7.74 -10.14 -1.11
N LEU A 328 6.95 -11.22 -1.00
CA LEU A 328 5.99 -11.62 -2.03
C LEU A 328 4.91 -10.56 -2.26
N SER A 329 4.51 -9.84 -1.22
CA SER A 329 3.54 -8.76 -1.32
C SER A 329 4.06 -7.59 -2.16
N GLU A 330 5.34 -7.22 -2.03
CA GLU A 330 6.00 -6.24 -2.89
C GLU A 330 6.03 -6.75 -4.33
N TYR A 331 6.40 -8.01 -4.53
CA TYR A 331 6.45 -8.64 -5.84
C TYR A 331 5.10 -8.55 -6.56
N VAL A 332 4.02 -9.00 -5.91
CA VAL A 332 2.67 -8.98 -6.50
C VAL A 332 2.20 -7.55 -6.77
N GLN A 333 2.55 -6.60 -5.92
CA GLN A 333 2.21 -5.20 -6.10
C GLN A 333 2.97 -4.57 -7.28
N GLU A 334 4.26 -4.89 -7.46
CA GLU A 334 5.10 -4.40 -8.54
C GLU A 334 4.69 -5.01 -9.88
N ILE A 335 4.47 -6.31 -9.98
CA ILE A 335 4.00 -6.97 -11.22
C ILE A 335 2.56 -6.58 -11.58
N GLY A 336 1.73 -6.29 -10.59
CA GLY A 336 0.34 -5.85 -10.77
C GLY A 336 0.19 -4.51 -11.51
N ARG A 337 1.30 -3.85 -11.83
CA ARG A 337 1.33 -2.63 -12.66
C ARG A 337 1.25 -2.95 -14.15
N ALA A 338 1.69 -4.15 -14.55
CA ALA A 338 1.68 -4.56 -15.94
C ALA A 338 0.30 -5.07 -16.39
N GLY A 339 0.00 -4.90 -17.67
CA GLY A 339 -1.16 -5.48 -18.34
C GLY A 339 -2.52 -5.12 -17.73
N ARG A 340 -2.72 -3.91 -17.21
CA ARG A 340 -4.00 -3.51 -16.61
C ARG A 340 -5.14 -3.42 -17.62
N ASP A 341 -4.82 -3.31 -18.88
CA ASP A 341 -5.75 -3.36 -20.02
C ASP A 341 -6.15 -4.80 -20.44
N GLY A 342 -5.69 -5.82 -19.71
CA GLY A 342 -5.95 -7.22 -20.00
C GLY A 342 -5.05 -7.83 -21.07
N LYS A 343 -4.22 -7.03 -21.76
CA LYS A 343 -3.30 -7.55 -22.78
C LYS A 343 -2.09 -8.23 -22.14
N PRO A 344 -1.44 -9.19 -22.84
CA PRO A 344 -0.27 -9.89 -22.32
C PRO A 344 0.85 -8.95 -21.88
N ALA A 345 1.49 -9.29 -20.78
CA ALA A 345 2.64 -8.56 -20.26
C ALA A 345 3.63 -9.53 -19.62
N ASP A 346 4.92 -9.26 -19.81
CA ASP A 346 6.00 -10.09 -19.32
C ASP A 346 6.54 -9.58 -17.98
N VAL A 347 6.85 -10.52 -17.10
CA VAL A 347 7.53 -10.22 -15.83
C VAL A 347 8.83 -11.01 -15.78
N LEU A 348 9.96 -10.30 -15.75
CA LEU A 348 11.27 -10.92 -15.60
C LEU A 348 11.88 -10.59 -14.25
N THR A 349 12.26 -11.60 -13.49
CA THR A 349 13.04 -11.44 -12.26
C THR A 349 14.42 -12.02 -12.45
N LEU A 350 15.46 -11.19 -12.29
CA LEU A 350 16.85 -11.61 -12.35
C LEU A 350 17.34 -11.91 -10.93
N VAL A 351 17.98 -13.06 -10.77
CA VAL A 351 18.55 -13.49 -9.48
C VAL A 351 20.00 -13.93 -9.66
N SER A 352 20.84 -13.67 -8.66
CA SER A 352 22.21 -14.19 -8.65
C SER A 352 22.22 -15.72 -8.63
N GLU A 353 23.29 -16.30 -9.08
CA GLU A 353 23.49 -17.74 -8.98
C GLU A 353 23.44 -18.22 -7.51
N PRO A 354 22.95 -19.46 -7.25
CA PRO A 354 22.60 -19.88 -5.88
C PRO A 354 23.78 -19.96 -4.92
N THR A 355 25.01 -20.20 -5.42
CA THR A 355 26.19 -20.35 -4.56
C THR A 355 26.70 -19.03 -4.02
N GLY A 356 26.49 -17.94 -4.78
CA GLY A 356 27.03 -16.60 -4.50
C GLY A 356 28.55 -16.52 -4.72
N PHE A 357 29.14 -17.45 -5.48
CA PHE A 357 30.55 -17.48 -5.80
C PHE A 357 30.90 -16.51 -6.94
N LEU A 358 30.10 -16.54 -8.01
CA LEU A 358 30.31 -15.68 -9.18
C LEU A 358 29.55 -14.35 -9.07
N ASP A 359 28.43 -14.33 -8.36
CA ASP A 359 27.62 -13.14 -8.08
C ASP A 359 27.02 -13.23 -6.67
N ALA A 360 27.66 -12.62 -5.70
CA ALA A 360 27.22 -12.58 -4.31
C ALA A 360 26.17 -11.50 -4.02
N GLU A 361 25.76 -10.72 -5.00
CA GLU A 361 25.02 -9.48 -4.80
C GLU A 361 23.68 -9.71 -4.07
N ASP A 362 22.84 -10.62 -4.55
CA ASP A 362 21.54 -10.88 -3.92
C ASP A 362 21.69 -11.47 -2.51
N LYS A 363 22.69 -12.33 -2.29
CA LYS A 363 22.99 -12.92 -0.98
C LYS A 363 23.46 -11.84 0.00
N GLN A 364 24.33 -10.92 -0.43
CA GLN A 364 24.77 -9.79 0.39
C GLN A 364 23.60 -8.86 0.72
N ARG A 365 22.71 -8.56 -0.25
CA ARG A 365 21.50 -7.75 -0.04
C ARG A 365 20.54 -8.40 0.95
N GLN A 366 20.30 -9.71 0.83
CA GLN A 366 19.44 -10.42 1.77
C GLN A 366 20.04 -10.43 3.19
N LYS A 367 21.35 -10.66 3.31
CA LYS A 367 22.06 -10.61 4.59
C LYS A 367 21.98 -9.21 5.20
N PHE A 368 22.27 -8.19 4.43
CA PHE A 368 22.18 -6.79 4.87
C PHE A 368 20.77 -6.43 5.34
N PHE A 369 19.74 -6.82 4.60
CA PHE A 369 18.35 -6.60 4.99
C PHE A 369 18.04 -7.28 6.32
N ALA A 370 18.40 -8.56 6.48
CA ALA A 370 18.17 -9.29 7.71
C ALA A 370 18.92 -8.68 8.92
N GLU A 371 20.16 -8.24 8.71
CA GLU A 371 20.97 -7.56 9.74
C GLU A 371 20.37 -6.22 10.16
N GLN A 372 19.92 -5.40 9.19
CA GLN A 372 19.26 -4.13 9.47
C GLN A 372 17.97 -4.33 10.28
N MET A 373 17.15 -5.29 9.91
CA MET A 373 15.94 -5.65 10.64
C MET A 373 16.26 -6.07 12.09
N LYS A 374 17.26 -6.94 12.27
CA LYS A 374 17.70 -7.39 13.60
C LYS A 374 18.24 -6.23 14.44
N LEU A 375 19.08 -5.39 13.86
CA LEU A 375 19.65 -4.22 14.53
C LEU A 375 18.56 -3.22 14.97
N GLN A 376 17.60 -2.96 14.10
CA GLN A 376 16.48 -2.07 14.38
C GLN A 376 15.62 -2.63 15.53
N GLN A 377 15.34 -3.93 15.50
CA GLN A 377 14.60 -4.60 16.58
C GLN A 377 15.37 -4.54 17.91
N GLN A 378 16.68 -4.77 17.90
CA GLN A 378 17.53 -4.69 19.11
C GLN A 378 17.54 -3.26 19.68
N LYS A 379 17.74 -2.25 18.83
CA LYS A 379 17.70 -0.84 19.26
C LYS A 379 16.34 -0.48 19.87
N ALA A 380 15.25 -0.90 19.23
CA ALA A 380 13.91 -0.64 19.74
C ALA A 380 13.65 -1.34 21.09
N GLN A 381 14.13 -2.58 21.28
CA GLN A 381 14.04 -3.30 22.56
C GLN A 381 14.87 -2.65 23.66
N GLN A 382 16.07 -2.13 23.33
CA GLN A 382 16.89 -1.38 24.30
C GLN A 382 16.21 -0.09 24.72
N LEU A 383 15.70 0.67 23.75
CA LEU A 383 14.98 1.91 24.02
C LEU A 383 13.70 1.66 24.82
N ALA A 384 12.97 0.58 24.54
CA ALA A 384 11.76 0.21 25.26
C ALA A 384 11.95 0.04 26.77
N LYS A 385 13.15 -0.36 27.22
CA LYS A 385 13.49 -0.48 28.65
C LYS A 385 13.64 0.87 29.36
N GLN A 386 13.83 1.94 28.59
CA GLN A 386 14.03 3.30 29.10
C GLN A 386 12.74 4.13 29.05
N LEU A 387 11.73 3.65 28.27
CA LEU A 387 10.48 4.39 28.11
C LEU A 387 9.60 4.28 29.36
N PRO A 388 8.86 5.35 29.70
CA PRO A 388 7.83 5.28 30.72
C PRO A 388 6.81 4.16 30.41
N THR A 389 6.35 3.46 31.44
CA THR A 389 5.31 2.41 31.28
C THR A 389 3.96 2.95 30.79
N GLN A 390 3.71 4.25 31.00
CA GLN A 390 2.57 4.98 30.46
C GLN A 390 3.04 6.37 30.05
N GLY A 391 2.48 6.91 28.99
CA GLY A 391 2.88 8.24 28.53
C GLY A 391 2.08 8.76 27.36
N GLU A 392 2.26 10.05 27.10
CA GLU A 392 1.76 10.73 25.90
C GLU A 392 2.86 10.72 24.83
N ILE A 393 2.52 10.24 23.63
CA ILE A 393 3.50 9.95 22.59
C ILE A 393 4.30 11.19 22.16
N ASN A 394 3.68 12.37 22.05
CA ASN A 394 4.39 13.56 21.58
C ASN A 394 5.42 14.05 22.59
N THR A 395 5.16 13.87 23.89
CA THR A 395 6.11 14.13 24.97
C THR A 395 7.27 13.13 24.92
N VAL A 396 6.94 11.85 24.79
CA VAL A 396 7.94 10.77 24.76
C VAL A 396 8.84 10.85 23.52
N ILE A 397 8.31 11.24 22.35
CA ILE A 397 9.13 11.41 21.13
C ILE A 397 10.15 12.56 21.30
N LYS A 398 9.80 13.62 22.02
CA LYS A 398 10.70 14.75 22.28
C LYS A 398 11.86 14.36 23.22
N GLU A 399 11.56 13.56 24.24
CA GLU A 399 12.54 13.12 25.23
C GLU A 399 13.40 11.95 24.74
N PHE A 400 12.80 11.04 23.97
CA PHE A 400 13.45 9.82 23.49
C PHE A 400 13.38 9.74 21.95
N PRO A 401 14.38 10.20 21.23
CA PRO A 401 14.44 10.06 19.78
C PRO A 401 14.25 8.61 19.33
N ASN A 402 13.48 8.38 18.24
CA ASN A 402 13.10 7.06 17.71
C ASN A 402 12.14 6.24 18.61
N SER A 403 11.60 6.78 19.69
CA SER A 403 10.62 6.08 20.54
C SER A 403 9.35 5.67 19.81
N ALA A 404 8.93 6.41 18.77
CA ALA A 404 7.78 6.03 17.94
C ALA A 404 7.96 4.65 17.31
N VAL A 405 9.16 4.32 16.84
CA VAL A 405 9.50 2.99 16.28
C VAL A 405 9.48 1.94 17.39
N ALA A 406 10.09 2.24 18.55
CA ALA A 406 10.10 1.33 19.69
C ALA A 406 8.67 1.01 20.19
N LEU A 407 7.82 2.02 20.35
CA LEU A 407 6.42 1.86 20.75
C LEU A 407 5.62 1.04 19.71
N SER A 408 5.89 1.25 18.43
CA SER A 408 5.27 0.49 17.35
C SER A 408 5.64 -1.00 17.41
N LEU A 409 6.92 -1.31 17.66
CA LEU A 409 7.39 -2.68 17.83
C LEU A 409 6.83 -3.34 19.10
N LEU A 410 6.77 -2.63 20.22
CA LEU A 410 6.12 -3.12 21.44
C LEU A 410 4.64 -3.43 21.21
N HIS A 411 3.95 -2.59 20.44
CA HIS A 411 2.56 -2.85 20.06
C HIS A 411 2.44 -4.10 19.18
N SER A 412 3.34 -4.28 18.21
CA SER A 412 3.37 -5.48 17.36
C SER A 412 3.59 -6.76 18.16
N ASN A 413 4.39 -6.68 19.22
CA ASN A 413 4.70 -7.80 20.11
C ASN A 413 3.60 -8.04 21.16
N GLY A 414 2.52 -7.24 21.17
CA GLY A 414 1.48 -7.33 22.18
C GLY A 414 1.89 -6.83 23.58
N GLN A 415 3.02 -6.15 23.68
CA GLN A 415 3.55 -5.58 24.92
C GLN A 415 3.07 -4.16 25.19
N LEU A 416 2.43 -3.52 24.21
CA LEU A 416 1.88 -2.17 24.34
C LEU A 416 0.42 -2.15 23.91
N LYS A 417 -0.38 -1.39 24.64
CA LYS A 417 -1.75 -1.06 24.29
C LYS A 417 -1.89 0.45 24.10
N TRP A 418 -2.47 0.88 22.98
CA TRP A 418 -2.92 2.25 22.81
C TRP A 418 -4.24 2.46 23.55
N LEU A 419 -4.24 3.36 24.54
CA LEU A 419 -5.42 3.75 25.33
C LEU A 419 -6.34 4.66 24.51
N ASP A 420 -5.71 5.55 23.77
CA ASP A 420 -6.25 6.38 22.70
C ASP A 420 -5.12 6.63 21.67
N PRO A 421 -5.32 7.41 20.59
CA PRO A 421 -4.27 7.63 19.59
C PRO A 421 -3.02 8.36 20.11
N PHE A 422 -3.05 8.93 21.31
CA PHE A 422 -1.98 9.76 21.88
C PHE A 422 -1.34 9.15 23.11
N HIS A 423 -2.06 8.30 23.86
CA HIS A 423 -1.60 7.71 25.10
C HIS A 423 -1.45 6.19 24.99
N TYR A 424 -0.38 5.69 25.59
CA TYR A 424 -0.09 4.26 25.58
C TYR A 424 0.14 3.73 27.01
N SER A 425 0.05 2.42 27.13
CA SER A 425 0.46 1.67 28.31
C SER A 425 1.27 0.43 27.88
N ILE A 426 2.43 0.23 28.49
CA ILE A 426 3.30 -0.93 28.30
C ILE A 426 2.97 -1.96 29.37
N SER A 427 2.77 -3.22 28.98
CA SER A 427 2.57 -4.35 29.88
C SER A 427 3.85 -5.17 30.02
N SER A 428 4.09 -5.69 31.22
CA SER A 428 5.22 -6.58 31.51
C SER A 428 5.06 -8.01 30.95
N LYS A 429 3.90 -8.33 30.36
CA LYS A 429 3.67 -9.65 29.76
C LYS A 429 4.56 -9.83 28.54
N SER A 430 5.33 -10.93 28.50
CA SER A 430 6.04 -11.35 27.30
C SER A 430 5.00 -11.62 26.21
N GLY A 431 4.93 -10.76 25.21
CA GLY A 431 4.12 -11.02 24.01
C GLY A 431 4.79 -12.09 23.15
N ASN A 432 4.01 -12.85 22.41
CA ASN A 432 4.55 -13.68 21.36
C ASN A 432 5.18 -12.78 20.30
N PRO A 433 6.44 -13.03 19.90
CA PRO A 433 7.03 -12.26 18.82
C PRO A 433 6.14 -12.42 17.58
N PRO A 434 5.82 -11.31 16.87
CA PRO A 434 5.06 -11.42 15.64
C PRO A 434 5.84 -12.29 14.65
N VAL A 435 5.12 -12.95 13.76
CA VAL A 435 5.74 -13.62 12.61
C VAL A 435 6.61 -12.57 11.92
N THR A 436 7.90 -12.79 11.96
CA THR A 436 8.88 -11.79 11.61
C THR A 436 8.85 -11.55 10.10
N GLN A 437 9.12 -10.31 9.66
CA GLN A 437 9.38 -10.00 8.25
C GLN A 437 10.44 -10.96 7.65
N LEU A 438 11.28 -11.55 8.47
CA LEU A 438 12.23 -12.60 8.09
C LEU A 438 11.54 -13.88 7.56
N GLN A 439 10.38 -14.27 8.12
CA GLN A 439 9.60 -15.40 7.59
C GLN A 439 8.97 -15.04 6.23
N ALA A 440 8.47 -13.81 6.08
CA ALA A 440 7.96 -13.33 4.81
C ALA A 440 9.07 -13.22 3.73
N ALA A 441 10.29 -12.82 4.11
CA ALA A 441 11.45 -12.82 3.22
C ALA A 441 11.86 -14.25 2.81
N LYS A 442 11.71 -15.23 3.69
CA LYS A 442 11.95 -16.65 3.36
C LYS A 442 11.00 -17.15 2.28
N GLN A 443 9.73 -16.79 2.35
CA GLN A 443 8.74 -17.13 1.30
C GLN A 443 9.14 -16.57 -0.07
N MET A 444 9.69 -15.35 -0.12
CA MET A 444 10.19 -14.79 -1.39
C MET A 444 11.38 -15.59 -1.93
N SER A 445 12.33 -15.98 -1.08
CA SER A 445 13.44 -16.85 -1.49
C SER A 445 12.96 -18.20 -2.02
N GLU A 446 11.97 -18.80 -1.37
CA GLU A 446 11.33 -20.04 -1.83
C GLU A 446 10.62 -19.87 -3.17
N TYR A 447 9.94 -18.73 -3.38
CA TYR A 447 9.33 -18.40 -4.66
C TYR A 447 10.36 -18.30 -5.80
N LEU A 448 11.49 -17.66 -5.54
CA LEU A 448 12.55 -17.49 -6.54
C LEU A 448 13.19 -18.81 -6.99
N THR A 449 13.27 -19.79 -6.08
CA THR A 449 13.92 -21.07 -6.31
C THR A 449 12.96 -22.23 -6.61
N THR A 450 11.65 -22.02 -6.46
CA THR A 450 10.65 -23.09 -6.67
C THR A 450 10.66 -23.64 -8.09
N LYS A 451 10.42 -24.94 -8.21
CA LYS A 451 10.11 -25.62 -9.49
C LYS A 451 8.60 -25.79 -9.72
N LYS A 452 7.76 -25.39 -8.74
CA LYS A 452 6.31 -25.40 -8.89
C LYS A 452 5.87 -24.23 -9.79
N CYS A 453 4.64 -24.31 -10.32
CA CYS A 453 4.04 -23.20 -11.03
C CYS A 453 4.15 -21.90 -10.22
N ARG A 454 4.65 -20.81 -10.83
CA ARG A 454 4.83 -19.52 -10.14
C ARG A 454 3.53 -18.99 -9.58
N TRP A 455 2.46 -19.02 -10.36
CA TRP A 455 1.15 -18.58 -9.92
C TRP A 455 0.54 -19.48 -8.85
N GLN A 456 0.73 -20.80 -8.93
CA GLN A 456 0.29 -21.70 -7.86
C GLN A 456 0.95 -21.37 -6.53
N PHE A 457 2.26 -21.10 -6.55
CA PHE A 457 2.99 -20.71 -5.35
C PHE A 457 2.44 -19.40 -4.77
N LEU A 458 2.24 -18.36 -5.59
CA LEU A 458 1.70 -17.07 -5.17
C LEU A 458 0.29 -17.22 -4.60
N LEU A 459 -0.60 -17.93 -5.29
CA LEU A 459 -1.97 -18.14 -4.83
C LEU A 459 -2.01 -18.80 -3.46
N ASN A 460 -1.26 -19.89 -3.28
CA ASN A 460 -1.19 -20.58 -1.99
C ASN A 460 -0.61 -19.70 -0.88
N ALA A 461 0.42 -18.90 -1.16
CA ALA A 461 1.00 -17.96 -0.19
C ALA A 461 0.00 -16.89 0.26
N PHE A 462 -0.90 -16.47 -0.61
CA PHE A 462 -1.98 -15.52 -0.26
C PHE A 462 -3.28 -16.17 0.21
N GLY A 463 -3.26 -17.50 0.47
CA GLY A 463 -4.38 -18.23 1.05
C GLY A 463 -5.49 -18.57 0.06
N PHE A 464 -5.17 -18.62 -1.24
CA PHE A 464 -6.06 -19.15 -2.28
C PHE A 464 -5.66 -20.58 -2.59
N GLU A 465 -6.50 -21.51 -2.18
CA GLU A 465 -6.23 -22.92 -2.43
C GLU A 465 -6.29 -23.26 -3.93
N THR A 466 -5.29 -23.98 -4.38
CA THR A 466 -5.21 -24.55 -5.72
C THR A 466 -5.08 -26.06 -5.63
N THR A 467 -5.63 -26.79 -6.59
CA THR A 467 -5.41 -28.24 -6.67
C THR A 467 -3.93 -28.53 -6.90
N THR A 468 -3.46 -29.67 -6.42
CA THR A 468 -2.03 -30.05 -6.49
C THR A 468 -1.47 -29.99 -7.92
N ASN A 469 -2.29 -30.31 -8.90
CA ASN A 469 -1.92 -30.37 -10.32
C ASN A 469 -2.24 -29.07 -11.10
N TRP A 470 -2.73 -28.01 -10.44
CA TRP A 470 -3.05 -26.76 -11.12
C TRP A 470 -1.80 -26.08 -11.66
N ARG A 471 -1.83 -25.67 -12.90
CA ARG A 471 -0.75 -24.97 -13.60
C ARG A 471 -1.30 -23.81 -14.42
N CYS A 472 -0.64 -22.66 -14.40
CA CYS A 472 -1.05 -21.48 -15.16
C CYS A 472 -0.77 -21.62 -16.67
N ARG A 473 0.17 -22.47 -17.10
CA ARG A 473 0.62 -22.71 -18.47
C ARG A 473 1.34 -21.55 -19.17
N HIS A 474 1.68 -20.46 -18.45
CA HIS A 474 2.34 -19.28 -19.02
C HIS A 474 3.48 -18.71 -18.14
N CYS A 475 3.89 -19.38 -17.07
CA CYS A 475 5.12 -19.06 -16.35
C CYS A 475 6.29 -19.95 -16.80
N ASP A 476 7.53 -19.55 -16.48
CA ASP A 476 8.75 -20.29 -16.82
C ASP A 476 8.76 -21.74 -16.32
N ASN A 477 8.07 -22.06 -15.24
CA ASN A 477 7.97 -23.44 -14.69
C ASN A 477 6.82 -24.26 -15.32
N CYS A 478 6.01 -23.66 -16.18
CA CYS A 478 4.85 -24.32 -16.82
C CYS A 478 4.92 -24.32 -18.34
N GLY A 479 5.57 -23.31 -18.92
CA GLY A 479 5.71 -23.15 -20.34
C GLY A 479 6.98 -23.85 -20.81
N ASN A 480 6.81 -25.01 -21.37
CA ASN A 480 7.57 -25.64 -22.42
C ASN A 480 6.67 -26.61 -23.12
#